data_66712612820246e62e54fa3c18fac748
#
_entry.id   66712612820246e62e54fa3c18fac748
#
_cell.length_a   1.000
_cell.length_b   1.000
_cell.length_c   1.000
_cell.angle_alpha   90.00
_cell.angle_beta   90.00
_cell.angle_gamma   90.00
#
_symmetry.space_group_name_H-M   'P 1'
#
loop_
_entity.id
_entity.type
_entity.pdbx_description
1 polymer ?
#
loop_
_entity_poly.entity_id
_entity_poly.type
_entity_poly.pdbx_seq_one_letter_code
_entity_poly.pdbx_strand_id
1 'polypeptide(L)'
;NRTTTKIAKISSGDSVKLSGNQALVYSRIRHVDNEGDVGRTARQRTVIMALIKSAQNASAGQLNNALDIVLPNVVTNYKRSEILSLMTQALSQGWMDYQIKQLVMPTEGNYTSAQLYTYYGKIINQPLSVWVVDYPIVARDLQLALYGDTNIKISDNHVSPVDLLKKGAVPSSNRGSGSGSAQASKPAEEGTA
;
A
#
# COMPACT_ATOMS: atom_id res chain seq x y z
N ASN A 1 6.92 25.72 -17.72
CA ASN A 1 5.63 25.57 -18.43
C ASN A 1 5.06 24.19 -18.15
N ARG A 2 4.08 24.09 -17.23
CA ARG A 2 3.27 22.88 -17.08
C ARG A 2 2.31 22.83 -18.27
N THR A 3 2.58 21.97 -19.24
CA THR A 3 1.62 21.66 -20.29
C THR A 3 0.50 20.83 -19.67
N THR A 4 -0.66 21.41 -19.45
CA THR A 4 -1.86 20.71 -19.02
C THR A 4 -2.44 19.96 -20.22
N THR A 5 -2.11 18.69 -20.36
CA THR A 5 -2.74 17.84 -21.36
C THR A 5 -4.19 17.56 -20.92
N LYS A 6 -5.15 18.02 -21.70
CA LYS A 6 -6.56 17.77 -21.44
C LYS A 6 -6.85 16.28 -21.67
N ILE A 7 -7.15 15.55 -20.61
CA ILE A 7 -7.43 14.11 -20.68
C ILE A 7 -8.93 13.93 -20.88
N ALA A 8 -9.31 13.06 -21.83
CA ALA A 8 -10.71 12.75 -22.10
C ALA A 8 -11.40 12.17 -20.85
N LYS A 9 -12.66 12.53 -20.65
CA LYS A 9 -13.46 12.05 -19.54
C LYS A 9 -13.50 10.51 -19.53
N ILE A 10 -13.32 9.92 -18.35
CA ILE A 10 -13.46 8.49 -18.11
C ILE A 10 -14.95 8.21 -17.86
N SER A 11 -15.53 7.30 -18.62
CA SER A 11 -16.90 6.82 -18.38
C SER A 11 -16.92 5.91 -17.15
N SER A 12 -18.05 5.87 -16.44
CA SER A 12 -18.27 4.87 -15.41
C SER A 12 -18.70 3.53 -16.04
N GLY A 13 -18.30 2.42 -15.43
CA GLY A 13 -18.66 1.06 -15.89
C GLY A 13 -17.72 0.01 -15.32
N ASP A 14 -18.16 -1.24 -15.34
CA ASP A 14 -17.43 -2.38 -14.75
C ASP A 14 -16.20 -2.80 -15.57
N SER A 15 -16.19 -2.47 -16.88
CA SER A 15 -15.08 -2.79 -17.78
C SER A 15 -14.88 -1.67 -18.79
N VAL A 16 -14.10 -0.67 -18.43
CA VAL A 16 -13.84 0.50 -19.28
C VAL A 16 -12.43 0.44 -19.84
N LYS A 17 -12.32 0.49 -21.18
CA LYS A 17 -11.02 0.58 -21.84
C LYS A 17 -10.42 1.99 -21.61
N LEU A 18 -9.28 2.06 -20.99
CA LEU A 18 -8.56 3.30 -20.72
C LEU A 18 -7.34 3.43 -21.62
N SER A 19 -7.06 4.64 -22.08
CA SER A 19 -5.72 4.98 -22.60
C SER A 19 -4.70 5.04 -21.47
N GLY A 20 -3.40 4.98 -21.77
CA GLY A 20 -2.35 5.06 -20.75
C GLY A 20 -2.45 6.32 -19.88
N ASN A 21 -2.76 7.48 -20.46
CA ASN A 21 -2.97 8.73 -19.72
C ASN A 21 -4.20 8.67 -18.81
N GLN A 22 -5.29 8.05 -19.26
CA GLN A 22 -6.49 7.85 -18.46
C GLN A 22 -6.23 6.89 -17.30
N ALA A 23 -5.52 5.78 -17.54
CA ALA A 23 -5.11 4.84 -16.50
C ALA A 23 -4.23 5.51 -15.42
N LEU A 24 -3.28 6.35 -15.85
CA LEU A 24 -2.45 7.12 -14.93
C LEU A 24 -3.28 8.09 -14.09
N VAL A 25 -4.21 8.83 -14.68
CA VAL A 25 -5.09 9.74 -13.95
C VAL A 25 -5.99 8.96 -12.99
N TYR A 26 -6.62 7.88 -13.45
CA TYR A 26 -7.47 7.02 -12.63
C TYR A 26 -6.72 6.51 -11.37
N SER A 27 -5.48 6.03 -11.54
CA SER A 27 -4.64 5.54 -10.43
C SER A 27 -4.25 6.63 -9.41
N ARG A 28 -4.40 7.91 -9.75
CA ARG A 28 -4.01 9.06 -8.92
C ARG A 28 -5.18 9.77 -8.25
N ILE A 29 -6.41 9.40 -8.55
CA ILE A 29 -7.61 9.99 -7.94
C ILE A 29 -7.61 9.72 -6.43
N ARG A 30 -7.86 10.78 -5.62
CA ARG A 30 -7.90 10.69 -4.15
C ARG A 30 -9.22 11.19 -3.53
N HIS A 31 -9.99 12.02 -4.26
CA HIS A 31 -11.08 12.80 -3.67
C HIS A 31 -12.44 12.56 -4.38
N VAL A 32 -12.62 11.40 -5.00
CA VAL A 32 -13.88 11.05 -5.69
C VAL A 32 -14.82 10.26 -4.77
N ASP A 33 -14.26 9.64 -3.75
CA ASP A 33 -14.95 8.88 -2.73
C ASP A 33 -14.45 9.25 -1.33
N ASN A 34 -15.14 8.78 -0.30
CA ASN A 34 -14.76 9.01 1.10
C ASN A 34 -13.60 8.09 1.55
N GLU A 35 -13.05 7.27 0.66
CA GLU A 35 -11.99 6.30 0.97
C GLU A 35 -10.59 6.90 0.93
N GLY A 36 -10.42 8.10 0.39
CA GLY A 36 -9.18 8.85 0.39
C GLY A 36 -7.98 8.08 -0.19
N ASP A 37 -7.00 7.77 0.64
CA ASP A 37 -5.77 7.08 0.23
C ASP A 37 -5.97 5.57 0.01
N VAL A 38 -6.88 4.97 0.75
CA VAL A 38 -7.25 3.55 0.59
C VAL A 38 -7.89 3.33 -0.78
N GLY A 39 -8.83 4.18 -1.18
CA GLY A 39 -9.45 4.15 -2.51
C GLY A 39 -8.43 4.38 -3.63
N ARG A 40 -7.47 5.30 -3.45
CA ARG A 40 -6.37 5.47 -4.40
C ARG A 40 -5.56 4.18 -4.57
N THR A 41 -5.20 3.54 -3.47
CA THR A 41 -4.43 2.28 -3.49
C THR A 41 -5.22 1.16 -4.18
N ALA A 42 -6.52 1.07 -3.96
CA ALA A 42 -7.39 0.13 -4.66
C ALA A 42 -7.40 0.39 -6.17
N ARG A 43 -7.54 1.65 -6.61
CA ARG A 43 -7.46 2.02 -8.03
C ARG A 43 -6.11 1.71 -8.66
N GLN A 44 -5.00 1.90 -7.94
CA GLN A 44 -3.67 1.51 -8.40
C GLN A 44 -3.58 0.01 -8.62
N ARG A 45 -4.08 -0.81 -7.69
CA ARG A 45 -4.13 -2.27 -7.85
C ARG A 45 -4.98 -2.67 -9.06
N THR A 46 -6.13 -2.04 -9.26
CA THR A 46 -6.97 -2.30 -10.44
C THR A 46 -6.22 -2.08 -11.74
N VAL A 47 -5.47 -0.99 -11.86
CA VAL A 47 -4.66 -0.71 -13.06
C VAL A 47 -3.55 -1.75 -13.23
N ILE A 48 -2.83 -2.11 -12.16
CA ILE A 48 -1.78 -3.13 -12.20
C ILE A 48 -2.35 -4.48 -12.63
N MET A 49 -3.49 -4.90 -12.08
CA MET A 49 -4.13 -6.17 -12.46
C MET A 49 -4.58 -6.17 -13.92
N ALA A 50 -5.10 -5.05 -14.42
CA ALA A 50 -5.46 -4.90 -15.83
C ALA A 50 -4.22 -4.99 -16.75
N LEU A 51 -3.08 -4.40 -16.36
CA LEU A 51 -1.81 -4.50 -17.08
C LEU A 51 -1.30 -5.96 -17.11
N ILE A 52 -1.32 -6.65 -15.96
CA ILE A 52 -0.91 -8.06 -15.90
C ILE A 52 -1.79 -8.93 -16.80
N LYS A 53 -3.12 -8.76 -16.73
CA LYS A 53 -4.05 -9.47 -17.59
C LYS A 53 -3.80 -9.17 -19.09
N SER A 54 -3.44 -7.94 -19.41
CA SER A 54 -3.07 -7.58 -20.78
C SER A 54 -1.77 -8.25 -21.20
N ALA A 55 -0.78 -8.35 -20.31
CA ALA A 55 0.49 -9.02 -20.57
C ALA A 55 0.30 -10.53 -20.75
N GLN A 56 -0.57 -11.17 -19.96
CA GLN A 56 -0.91 -12.60 -20.10
C GLN A 56 -1.47 -12.94 -21.50
N ASN A 57 -2.16 -11.99 -22.12
CA ASN A 57 -2.75 -12.17 -23.46
C ASN A 57 -1.89 -11.59 -24.60
N ALA A 58 -0.70 -11.07 -24.28
CA ALA A 58 0.17 -10.45 -25.27
C ALA A 58 1.10 -11.47 -25.93
N SER A 59 1.39 -11.27 -27.22
CA SER A 59 2.43 -12.05 -27.89
C SER A 59 3.83 -11.67 -27.40
N ALA A 60 4.81 -12.56 -27.59
CA ALA A 60 6.22 -12.29 -27.24
C ALA A 60 6.74 -11.00 -27.91
N GLY A 61 6.33 -10.72 -29.15
CA GLY A 61 6.70 -9.48 -29.85
C GLY A 61 6.12 -8.22 -29.19
N GLN A 62 4.86 -8.29 -28.74
CA GLN A 62 4.22 -7.18 -28.02
C GLN A 62 4.89 -6.93 -26.66
N LEU A 63 5.25 -7.99 -25.94
CA LEU A 63 5.98 -7.88 -24.67
C LEU A 63 7.37 -7.28 -24.86
N ASN A 64 8.09 -7.71 -25.92
CA ASN A 64 9.40 -7.13 -26.22
C ASN A 64 9.30 -5.63 -26.57
N ASN A 65 8.32 -5.23 -27.38
CA ASN A 65 8.08 -3.82 -27.70
C ASN A 65 7.69 -3.00 -26.44
N ALA A 66 6.92 -3.59 -25.54
CA ALA A 66 6.59 -2.95 -24.27
C ALA A 66 7.84 -2.74 -23.40
N LEU A 67 8.77 -3.69 -23.36
CA LEU A 67 10.05 -3.54 -22.66
C LEU A 67 10.89 -2.41 -23.25
N ASP A 68 10.93 -2.23 -24.55
CA ASP A 68 11.68 -1.15 -25.21
C ASP A 68 11.18 0.24 -24.78
N ILE A 69 9.90 0.35 -24.47
CA ILE A 69 9.28 1.59 -23.99
C ILE A 69 9.48 1.78 -22.48
N VAL A 70 9.40 0.70 -21.71
CA VAL A 70 9.40 0.76 -20.24
C VAL A 70 10.81 0.84 -19.66
N LEU A 71 11.75 0.02 -20.16
CA LEU A 71 13.09 -0.09 -19.58
C LEU A 71 13.87 1.22 -19.48
N PRO A 72 13.81 2.16 -20.45
CA PRO A 72 14.49 3.45 -20.31
C PRO A 72 13.97 4.31 -19.13
N ASN A 73 12.79 3.99 -18.59
CA ASN A 73 12.16 4.71 -17.50
C ASN A 73 12.26 3.99 -16.14
N VAL A 74 12.95 2.85 -16.11
CA VAL A 74 13.08 2.02 -14.89
C VAL A 74 14.54 1.96 -14.47
N VAL A 75 14.80 2.29 -13.21
CA VAL A 75 16.13 2.07 -12.61
C VAL A 75 16.16 0.67 -12.01
N THR A 76 17.02 -0.18 -12.52
CA THR A 76 17.17 -1.58 -12.08
C THR A 76 18.63 -2.02 -12.18
N ASN A 77 19.01 -2.99 -11.37
CA ASN A 77 20.30 -3.68 -11.46
C ASN A 77 20.29 -4.86 -12.45
N TYR A 78 19.12 -5.20 -13.02
CA TYR A 78 19.02 -6.22 -14.07
C TYR A 78 19.44 -5.67 -15.43
N LYS A 79 20.21 -6.46 -16.17
CA LYS A 79 20.49 -6.18 -17.57
C LYS A 79 19.27 -6.50 -18.43
N ARG A 80 19.16 -5.83 -19.57
CA ARG A 80 18.08 -6.11 -20.55
C ARG A 80 18.00 -7.61 -20.93
N SER A 81 19.15 -8.25 -21.16
CA SER A 81 19.22 -9.67 -21.50
C SER A 81 18.68 -10.58 -20.39
N GLU A 82 18.89 -10.22 -19.12
CA GLU A 82 18.38 -10.96 -17.97
C GLU A 82 16.85 -10.84 -17.89
N ILE A 83 16.31 -9.63 -18.12
CA ILE A 83 14.88 -9.41 -18.15
C ILE A 83 14.22 -10.18 -19.29
N LEU A 84 14.83 -10.18 -20.48
CA LEU A 84 14.35 -10.97 -21.61
C LEU A 84 14.39 -12.47 -21.32
N SER A 85 15.44 -12.96 -20.65
CA SER A 85 15.53 -14.37 -20.23
C SER A 85 14.45 -14.73 -19.24
N LEU A 86 14.20 -13.89 -18.22
CA LEU A 86 13.12 -14.10 -17.26
C LEU A 86 11.74 -14.09 -17.95
N MET A 87 11.54 -13.21 -18.91
CA MET A 87 10.29 -13.16 -19.69
C MET A 87 10.10 -14.44 -20.51
N THR A 88 11.16 -14.95 -21.16
CA THR A 88 11.12 -16.20 -21.91
C THR A 88 10.83 -17.38 -20.99
N GLN A 89 11.44 -17.42 -19.80
CA GLN A 89 11.15 -18.43 -18.78
C GLN A 89 9.69 -18.34 -18.32
N ALA A 90 9.18 -17.15 -18.05
CA ALA A 90 7.79 -16.95 -17.63
C ALA A 90 6.80 -17.50 -18.67
N LEU A 91 7.07 -17.28 -19.95
CA LEU A 91 6.24 -17.82 -21.04
C LEU A 91 6.36 -19.34 -21.17
N SER A 92 7.59 -19.88 -21.12
CA SER A 92 7.84 -21.30 -21.34
C SER A 92 7.43 -22.18 -20.15
N GLN A 93 7.46 -21.63 -18.92
CA GLN A 93 7.10 -22.35 -17.69
C GLN A 93 5.66 -22.10 -17.23
N GLY A 94 4.85 -21.39 -18.02
CA GLY A 94 3.45 -21.15 -17.72
C GLY A 94 3.21 -20.21 -16.53
N TRP A 95 4.15 -19.32 -16.21
CA TRP A 95 3.94 -18.37 -15.09
C TRP A 95 2.77 -17.42 -15.35
N MET A 96 2.42 -17.22 -16.61
CA MET A 96 1.25 -16.42 -17.01
C MET A 96 -0.09 -17.05 -16.62
N ASP A 97 -0.11 -18.35 -16.33
CA ASP A 97 -1.31 -19.09 -15.92
C ASP A 97 -1.52 -19.08 -14.41
N TYR A 98 -0.56 -18.54 -13.65
CA TYR A 98 -0.66 -18.46 -12.19
C TYR A 98 -1.77 -17.51 -11.75
N GLN A 99 -2.51 -17.93 -10.75
CA GLN A 99 -3.49 -17.07 -10.09
C GLN A 99 -2.78 -15.99 -9.28
N ILE A 100 -3.13 -14.73 -9.57
CA ILE A 100 -2.62 -13.59 -8.81
C ILE A 100 -3.59 -13.30 -7.67
N LYS A 101 -3.10 -13.46 -6.45
CA LYS A 101 -3.83 -13.09 -5.25
C LYS A 101 -3.38 -11.71 -4.76
N GLN A 102 -4.33 -10.91 -4.32
CA GLN A 102 -4.06 -9.63 -3.69
C GLN A 102 -4.19 -9.77 -2.18
N LEU A 103 -3.21 -9.24 -1.47
CA LEU A 103 -3.21 -9.19 -0.02
C LEU A 103 -3.08 -7.73 0.41
N VAL A 104 -3.96 -7.28 1.28
CA VAL A 104 -3.92 -5.95 1.88
C VAL A 104 -3.50 -6.09 3.33
N MET A 105 -2.41 -5.43 3.68
CA MET A 105 -1.91 -5.37 5.05
C MET A 105 -1.84 -3.91 5.53
N PRO A 106 -2.15 -3.62 6.76
CA PRO A 106 -2.68 -4.50 7.81
C PRO A 106 -4.07 -5.06 7.48
N THR A 107 -4.39 -6.26 7.98
CA THR A 107 -5.73 -6.85 7.87
C THR A 107 -6.75 -6.02 8.65
N GLU A 108 -7.99 -6.02 8.20
CA GLU A 108 -9.08 -5.27 8.82
C GLU A 108 -9.24 -5.66 10.30
N GLY A 109 -9.48 -4.67 11.15
CA GLY A 109 -9.56 -4.84 12.60
C GLY A 109 -8.22 -4.77 13.34
N ASN A 110 -7.09 -5.00 12.65
CA ASN A 110 -5.75 -5.02 13.23
C ASN A 110 -4.99 -3.69 13.07
N TYR A 111 -5.70 -2.63 12.72
CA TYR A 111 -5.18 -1.26 12.69
C TYR A 111 -6.28 -0.25 13.03
N THR A 112 -5.84 0.94 13.44
CA THR A 112 -6.73 2.10 13.62
C THR A 112 -5.97 3.39 13.33
N SER A 113 -6.67 4.46 12.98
CA SER A 113 -6.06 5.77 12.82
C SER A 113 -5.91 6.48 14.16
N ALA A 114 -4.83 7.21 14.33
CA ALA A 114 -4.59 8.07 15.48
C ALA A 114 -3.93 9.37 15.05
N GLN A 115 -4.01 10.39 15.92
CA GLN A 115 -3.31 11.65 15.74
C GLN A 115 -2.08 11.69 16.65
N LEU A 116 -0.93 11.95 16.06
CA LEU A 116 0.34 12.08 16.77
C LEU A 116 0.67 13.57 16.95
N TYR A 117 0.72 14.02 18.20
CA TYR A 117 1.01 15.42 18.56
C TYR A 117 2.48 15.66 18.91
N THR A 118 3.26 14.59 19.12
CA THR A 118 4.68 14.67 19.37
C THR A 118 5.45 13.75 18.43
N TYR A 119 6.58 14.22 17.93
CA TYR A 119 7.46 13.45 17.07
C TYR A 119 8.91 13.63 17.54
N TYR A 120 9.60 12.52 17.80
CA TYR A 120 10.92 12.51 18.44
C TYR A 120 11.01 13.38 19.71
N GLY A 121 9.98 13.31 20.56
CA GLY A 121 9.92 14.05 21.83
C GLY A 121 9.64 15.55 21.68
N LYS A 122 9.39 16.05 20.47
CA LYS A 122 9.02 17.44 20.21
C LYS A 122 7.54 17.57 19.91
N ILE A 123 6.90 18.58 20.48
CA ILE A 123 5.51 18.93 20.14
C ILE A 123 5.50 19.45 18.70
N ILE A 124 4.54 18.96 17.89
CA ILE A 124 4.35 19.38 16.52
C ILE A 124 3.10 20.25 16.41
N ASN A 125 3.22 21.37 15.68
CA ASN A 125 2.11 22.35 15.54
C ASN A 125 0.92 21.79 14.76
N GLN A 126 1.16 20.82 13.88
CA GLN A 126 0.10 20.13 13.13
C GLN A 126 0.20 18.63 13.43
N PRO A 127 -0.86 18.02 14.00
CA PRO A 127 -0.82 16.60 14.32
C PRO A 127 -0.66 15.75 13.06
N LEU A 128 0.18 14.74 13.14
CA LEU A 128 0.35 13.76 12.07
C LEU A 128 -0.71 12.68 12.21
N SER A 129 -1.44 12.43 11.13
CA SER A 129 -2.30 11.26 11.05
C SER A 129 -1.44 10.02 10.84
N VAL A 130 -1.53 9.07 11.76
CA VAL A 130 -0.75 7.82 11.74
C VAL A 130 -1.67 6.63 11.86
N TRP A 131 -1.19 5.49 11.41
CA TRP A 131 -1.85 4.21 11.64
C TRP A 131 -1.14 3.47 12.77
N VAL A 132 -1.91 3.07 13.75
CA VAL A 132 -1.47 2.18 14.82
C VAL A 132 -1.85 0.76 14.41
N VAL A 133 -0.86 -0.10 14.35
CA VAL A 133 -0.97 -1.45 13.80
C VAL A 133 -0.61 -2.47 14.87
N ASP A 134 -1.38 -3.53 14.96
CA ASP A 134 -1.05 -4.71 15.75
C ASP A 134 -0.07 -5.60 14.97
N TYR A 135 1.22 -5.26 15.05
CA TYR A 135 2.27 -5.94 14.27
C TYR A 135 2.36 -7.45 14.49
N PRO A 136 2.30 -7.99 15.73
CA PRO A 136 2.33 -9.44 15.95
C PRO A 136 1.22 -10.17 15.19
N ILE A 137 -0.01 -9.68 15.25
CA ILE A 137 -1.16 -10.28 14.56
C ILE A 137 -0.99 -10.16 13.05
N VAL A 138 -0.62 -8.97 12.56
CA VAL A 138 -0.42 -8.72 11.12
C VAL A 138 0.73 -9.58 10.56
N ALA A 139 1.81 -9.77 11.32
CA ALA A 139 2.91 -10.66 10.91
C ALA A 139 2.47 -12.12 10.81
N ARG A 140 1.68 -12.62 11.77
CA ARG A 140 1.08 -13.95 11.73
C ARG A 140 0.17 -14.12 10.51
N ASP A 141 -0.71 -13.15 10.26
CA ASP A 141 -1.64 -13.19 9.14
C ASP A 141 -0.90 -13.18 7.79
N LEU A 142 0.20 -12.43 7.72
CA LEU A 142 1.07 -12.40 6.52
C LEU A 142 1.74 -13.74 6.28
N GLN A 143 2.31 -14.36 7.32
CA GLN A 143 2.96 -15.66 7.21
C GLN A 143 1.95 -16.75 6.81
N LEU A 144 0.77 -16.73 7.41
CA LEU A 144 -0.31 -17.64 7.03
C LEU A 144 -0.70 -17.47 5.56
N ALA A 145 -0.84 -16.23 5.09
CA ALA A 145 -1.26 -15.95 3.73
C ALA A 145 -0.20 -16.31 2.67
N LEU A 146 1.10 -16.13 2.98
CA LEU A 146 2.20 -16.38 2.04
C LEU A 146 2.68 -17.83 2.05
N TYR A 147 2.73 -18.46 3.22
CA TYR A 147 3.38 -19.75 3.40
C TYR A 147 2.46 -20.84 3.95
N GLY A 148 1.22 -20.50 4.31
CA GLY A 148 0.32 -21.41 5.00
C GLY A 148 0.79 -21.77 6.43
N ASP A 149 1.73 -20.99 6.99
CA ASP A 149 2.32 -21.27 8.30
C ASP A 149 1.37 -20.82 9.41
N THR A 150 0.93 -21.79 10.22
CA THR A 150 0.05 -21.58 11.39
C THR A 150 0.82 -21.64 12.72
N ASN A 151 2.14 -21.81 12.68
CA ASN A 151 2.94 -22.03 13.88
C ASN A 151 3.30 -20.73 14.64
N ILE A 152 3.06 -19.57 14.04
CA ILE A 152 3.29 -18.31 14.71
C ILE A 152 2.27 -18.11 15.83
N LYS A 153 2.75 -18.26 17.06
CA LYS A 153 1.94 -18.02 18.25
C LYS A 153 2.06 -16.58 18.71
N ILE A 154 0.93 -15.95 18.93
CA ILE A 154 0.88 -14.68 19.64
C ILE A 154 0.94 -15.00 21.14
N SER A 155 1.70 -14.22 21.91
CA SER A 155 1.77 -14.39 23.35
C SER A 155 0.39 -14.28 23.98
N ASP A 156 0.08 -15.15 24.95
CA ASP A 156 -1.19 -15.10 25.72
C ASP A 156 -1.38 -13.77 26.46
N ASN A 157 -0.27 -13.08 26.76
CA ASN A 157 -0.28 -11.77 27.40
C ASN A 157 -0.25 -10.61 26.37
N HIS A 158 -0.47 -10.90 25.07
CA HIS A 158 -0.49 -9.87 24.06
C HIS A 158 -1.71 -8.95 24.26
N VAL A 159 -1.44 -7.66 24.33
CA VAL A 159 -2.48 -6.62 24.38
C VAL A 159 -2.42 -5.83 23.08
N SER A 160 -3.50 -5.86 22.33
CA SER A 160 -3.57 -5.14 21.07
C SER A 160 -3.50 -3.62 21.27
N PRO A 161 -2.56 -2.91 20.66
CA PRO A 161 -2.51 -1.46 20.73
C PRO A 161 -3.74 -0.82 20.09
N VAL A 162 -4.38 -1.50 19.15
CA VAL A 162 -5.61 -1.08 18.50
C VAL A 162 -6.78 -1.06 19.50
N ASP A 163 -6.90 -2.12 20.30
CA ASP A 163 -7.93 -2.23 21.32
C ASP A 163 -7.73 -1.25 22.47
N LEU A 164 -6.48 -1.00 22.84
CA LEU A 164 -6.14 0.02 23.84
C LEU A 164 -6.58 1.41 23.39
N LEU A 165 -6.33 1.78 22.13
CA LEU A 165 -6.77 3.06 21.59
C LEU A 165 -8.28 3.17 21.49
N LYS A 166 -8.99 2.13 21.09
CA LYS A 166 -10.46 2.10 21.07
C LYS A 166 -11.06 2.29 22.45
N LYS A 167 -10.36 1.84 23.51
CA LYS A 167 -10.73 2.03 24.92
C LYS A 167 -10.26 3.37 25.51
N GLY A 168 -9.64 4.25 24.71
CA GLY A 168 -9.10 5.53 25.15
C GLY A 168 -7.75 5.43 25.87
N ALA A 169 -7.11 4.26 25.87
CA ALA A 169 -5.77 4.08 26.42
C ALA A 169 -4.71 4.45 25.38
N VAL A 170 -3.67 5.15 25.80
CA VAL A 170 -2.49 5.44 24.96
C VAL A 170 -1.52 4.27 25.06
N PRO A 171 -1.12 3.61 23.97
CA PRO A 171 -0.13 2.55 24.01
C PRO A 171 1.21 3.12 24.49
N SER A 172 1.75 2.62 25.60
CA SER A 172 3.14 2.89 25.97
C SER A 172 4.04 2.15 24.99
N SER A 173 4.93 2.88 24.28
CA SER A 173 5.94 2.24 23.45
C SER A 173 6.92 1.48 24.33
N ASN A 174 6.79 0.16 24.40
CA ASN A 174 7.77 -0.70 25.04
C ASN A 174 9.02 -0.81 24.13
N ARG A 175 9.78 0.28 24.03
CA ARG A 175 11.16 0.21 23.57
C ARG A 175 11.99 -0.15 24.78
N GLY A 176 12.67 -1.29 24.72
CA GLY A 176 13.54 -1.78 25.76
C GLY A 176 14.39 -0.67 26.38
N SER A 177 14.39 -0.61 27.71
CA SER A 177 15.20 0.20 28.62
C SER A 177 15.75 1.53 28.06
N GLY A 178 14.87 2.51 28.02
CA GLY A 178 15.19 3.92 27.84
C GLY A 178 14.00 4.72 28.30
N SER A 179 14.05 5.28 29.49
CA SER A 179 13.00 6.07 30.11
C SER A 179 12.58 7.25 29.22
N GLY A 180 11.37 7.21 28.71
CA GLY A 180 10.76 8.30 27.99
C GLY A 180 9.31 8.00 27.65
N SER A 181 8.41 8.31 28.56
CA SER A 181 6.97 8.24 28.35
C SER A 181 6.56 9.25 27.29
N ALA A 182 6.25 8.80 26.09
CA ALA A 182 5.57 9.62 25.10
C ALA A 182 4.07 9.65 25.43
N GLN A 183 3.68 10.62 26.24
CA GLN A 183 2.29 10.94 26.51
C GLN A 183 1.70 11.67 25.29
N ALA A 184 0.68 11.12 24.66
CA ALA A 184 -0.16 11.83 23.71
C ALA A 184 -1.09 12.77 24.49
N SER A 185 -0.59 13.97 24.83
CA SER A 185 -1.40 15.00 25.45
C SER A 185 -1.80 16.02 24.40
N LYS A 186 -3.10 16.28 24.30
CA LYS A 186 -3.64 17.44 23.59
C LYS A 186 -3.15 18.69 24.33
N PRO A 187 -2.65 19.73 23.64
CA PRO A 187 -2.35 21.00 24.30
C PRO A 187 -3.64 21.56 24.93
N ALA A 188 -3.54 21.98 26.19
CA ALA A 188 -4.63 22.72 26.82
C ALA A 188 -4.87 24.00 26.02
N GLU A 189 -6.13 24.27 25.67
CA GLU A 189 -6.52 25.56 25.13
C GLU A 189 -6.31 26.60 26.25
N GLU A 190 -5.33 27.49 26.06
CA GLU A 190 -5.21 28.67 26.88
C GLU A 190 -6.42 29.56 26.59
N GLY A 191 -7.29 29.67 27.59
CA GLY A 191 -8.39 30.63 27.56
C GLY A 191 -7.84 32.06 27.56
N THR A 192 -8.16 32.79 26.52
CA THR A 192 -7.98 34.24 26.48
C THR A 192 -8.98 34.89 27.43
N ALA A 193 -8.46 35.49 28.48
CA ALA A 193 -9.16 36.54 29.22
C ALA A 193 -8.95 37.89 28.52
#